data_d0661da90067824ba23f5a6716d5551c
#
_entry.id   d0661da90067824ba23f5a6716d5551c
#
_cell.length_a   1.000
_cell.length_b   1.000
_cell.length_c   1.000
_cell.angle_alpha   90.00
_cell.angle_beta   90.00
_cell.angle_gamma   90.00
#
_symmetry.space_group_name_H-M   'P 1'
#
loop_
_entity.id
_entity.type
_entity.pdbx_description
1 polymer ?
#
loop_
_entity_poly.entity_id
_entity_poly.type
_entity_poly.pdbx_seq_one_letter_code
_entity_poly.pdbx_strand_id
1 'polypeptide(L)'
;MEYWFRYGVTEIPIEVSEEISCEKISLYRGFEVDYKILSEIAGEVGRKSGEVTILYDHEHQTQLELLRSLLYEIQSQTSLEGRVKIIFSSWRTSPRIVEEILKSSLKGFSCKIEYVEDCKKTSYTGLKTPVDVLESDTRILVTSILPHGLYRYPSIVNSLIYSKLIEKEEDVDVHSILEDKLQILGLCIVGEKTYLDSLTNLDKSSIIEAEKIYTVNLEPVDILIADAWGWPWDSTLESTLHILRLVYKGVREDGMIGLIAECKEGIGRREFAEKLFKIYEENIQDSYIEIVREVLRNRRVGMVTTLPRTLLENTLHIKSFDTPQEFLKYSLRIYSKNARIRIVNGPILIE
;
A
#
# COMPACT_ATOMS: atom_id res chain seq x y z
N MET A 1 20.74 0.11 22.68
CA MET A 1 20.22 0.86 21.50
C MET A 1 18.73 0.80 21.48
N GLU A 2 18.04 1.91 21.20
CA GLU A 2 16.59 2.01 21.11
C GLU A 2 16.19 2.15 19.64
N TYR A 3 15.12 1.43 19.21
CA TYR A 3 14.57 1.48 17.87
C TYR A 3 13.07 1.71 17.95
N TRP A 4 12.51 2.43 16.99
CA TRP A 4 11.09 2.79 16.94
C TRP A 4 10.43 2.17 15.72
N PHE A 5 9.22 1.64 15.90
CA PHE A 5 8.39 1.05 14.85
C PHE A 5 7.11 1.84 14.71
N ARG A 6 6.66 2.06 13.49
CA ARG A 6 5.33 2.62 13.24
C ARG A 6 4.24 1.63 13.67
N TYR A 7 3.22 2.15 14.34
CA TYR A 7 2.11 1.38 14.89
C TYR A 7 0.84 2.24 14.84
N GLY A 8 -0.02 2.01 13.84
CA GLY A 8 -1.11 2.91 13.53
C GLY A 8 -0.61 4.32 13.18
N VAL A 9 -1.09 5.29 13.93
CA VAL A 9 -0.69 6.71 13.80
C VAL A 9 0.38 7.12 14.82
N THR A 10 0.97 6.16 15.54
CA THR A 10 1.98 6.37 16.58
C THR A 10 3.24 5.54 16.31
N GLU A 11 4.18 5.58 17.22
CA GLU A 11 5.37 4.75 17.22
C GLU A 11 5.53 4.03 18.55
N ILE A 12 6.06 2.81 18.54
CA ILE A 12 6.35 2.02 19.74
C ILE A 12 7.82 1.59 19.75
N PRO A 13 8.51 1.67 20.91
CA PRO A 13 9.93 1.39 21.01
C PRO A 13 10.23 -0.08 21.27
N ILE A 14 11.48 -0.45 20.94
CA ILE A 14 12.16 -1.65 21.39
C ILE A 14 13.58 -1.30 21.83
N GLU A 15 14.03 -1.90 22.93
CA GLU A 15 15.40 -1.78 23.39
C GLU A 15 16.18 -3.06 23.08
N VAL A 16 17.29 -2.91 22.35
CA VAL A 16 18.23 -3.99 22.06
C VAL A 16 19.54 -3.74 22.81
N SER A 17 20.00 -4.70 23.59
CA SER A 17 21.29 -4.60 24.28
C SER A 17 22.43 -4.43 23.28
N GLU A 18 23.43 -3.64 23.64
CA GLU A 18 24.64 -3.41 22.80
C GLU A 18 25.48 -4.68 22.59
N GLU A 19 25.31 -5.68 23.44
CA GLU A 19 25.98 -6.99 23.30
C GLU A 19 25.36 -7.85 22.17
N ILE A 20 24.19 -7.46 21.63
CA ILE A 20 23.46 -8.22 20.61
C ILE A 20 23.76 -7.62 19.23
N SER A 21 24.14 -8.47 18.28
CA SER A 21 24.32 -8.05 16.88
C SER A 21 22.98 -7.67 16.27
N CYS A 22 22.78 -6.38 16.07
CA CYS A 22 21.55 -5.81 15.50
C CYS A 22 21.85 -4.82 14.39
N GLU A 23 21.27 -5.07 13.21
CA GLU A 23 21.33 -4.19 12.05
C GLU A 23 19.98 -3.50 11.85
N LYS A 24 19.96 -2.21 11.55
CA LYS A 24 18.75 -1.46 11.18
C LYS A 24 18.80 -1.06 9.72
N ILE A 25 17.71 -1.32 9.00
CA ILE A 25 17.44 -0.84 7.66
C ILE A 25 16.16 0.00 7.71
N SER A 26 16.22 1.22 7.21
CA SER A 26 15.07 2.12 7.16
C SER A 26 15.03 2.81 5.81
N LEU A 27 13.88 2.70 5.12
CA LEU A 27 13.62 3.34 3.84
C LEU A 27 12.47 4.37 3.91
N TYR A 28 12.17 4.88 5.10
CA TYR A 28 11.32 6.05 5.20
C TYR A 28 12.06 7.27 4.65
N ARG A 29 11.55 7.81 3.55
CA ARG A 29 12.10 8.99 2.90
C ARG A 29 11.09 10.11 2.91
N GLY A 30 11.56 11.33 2.93
CA GLY A 30 10.75 12.51 2.69
C GLY A 30 10.17 12.49 1.27
N PHE A 31 9.16 13.30 1.03
CA PHE A 31 8.58 13.50 -0.29
C PHE A 31 8.55 14.99 -0.59
N GLU A 32 9.01 15.36 -1.78
CA GLU A 32 8.94 16.73 -2.28
C GLU A 32 8.00 16.79 -3.48
N VAL A 33 7.06 17.73 -3.44
CA VAL A 33 6.13 17.96 -4.53
C VAL A 33 6.86 18.66 -5.68
N ASP A 34 6.84 18.06 -6.87
CA ASP A 34 7.32 18.73 -8.10
C ASP A 34 6.22 19.64 -8.67
N TYR A 35 6.24 20.91 -8.26
CA TYR A 35 5.26 21.90 -8.70
C TYR A 35 5.32 22.19 -10.21
N LYS A 36 6.44 21.91 -10.88
CA LYS A 36 6.53 22.06 -12.34
C LYS A 36 5.63 21.04 -13.04
N ILE A 37 5.67 19.80 -12.60
CA ILE A 37 4.79 18.73 -13.09
C ILE A 37 3.33 19.08 -12.83
N LEU A 38 2.99 19.55 -11.63
CA LEU A 38 1.61 19.91 -11.29
C LEU A 38 1.09 21.08 -12.14
N SER A 39 1.95 22.06 -12.40
CA SER A 39 1.60 23.21 -13.25
C SER A 39 1.38 22.80 -14.72
N GLU A 40 2.14 21.83 -15.24
CA GLU A 40 1.92 21.26 -16.58
C GLU A 40 0.54 20.58 -16.69
N ILE A 41 0.16 19.78 -15.67
CA ILE A 41 -1.17 19.14 -15.59
C ILE A 41 -2.27 20.20 -15.52
N ALA A 42 -2.13 21.18 -14.62
CA ALA A 42 -3.12 22.24 -14.47
C ALA A 42 -3.31 23.04 -15.76
N GLY A 43 -2.23 23.30 -16.50
CA GLY A 43 -2.27 23.94 -17.82
C GLY A 43 -2.99 23.09 -18.87
N GLU A 44 -2.85 21.77 -18.83
CA GLU A 44 -3.58 20.86 -19.72
C GLU A 44 -5.08 20.84 -19.38
N VAL A 45 -5.42 20.72 -18.10
CA VAL A 45 -6.78 20.81 -17.58
C VAL A 45 -7.45 22.13 -18.00
N GLY A 46 -6.74 23.25 -17.85
CA GLY A 46 -7.24 24.57 -18.24
C GLY A 46 -7.53 24.70 -19.73
N ARG A 47 -6.71 24.08 -20.57
CA ARG A 47 -6.94 24.09 -22.04
C ARG A 47 -8.18 23.30 -22.46
N LYS A 48 -8.48 22.18 -21.81
CA LYS A 48 -9.66 21.36 -22.10
C LYS A 48 -10.95 21.96 -21.52
N SER A 49 -10.86 22.73 -20.43
CA SER A 49 -11.94 23.51 -19.79
C SER A 49 -13.23 22.72 -19.44
N GLY A 50 -13.19 21.41 -19.38
CA GLY A 50 -14.33 20.53 -19.13
C GLY A 50 -14.32 19.88 -17.75
N GLU A 51 -15.03 18.75 -17.63
CA GLU A 51 -15.08 17.94 -16.41
C GLU A 51 -13.75 17.23 -16.17
N VAL A 52 -13.30 17.19 -14.91
CA VAL A 52 -12.08 16.52 -14.48
C VAL A 52 -12.40 15.41 -13.51
N THR A 53 -12.03 14.19 -13.82
CA THR A 53 -12.09 13.07 -12.85
C THR A 53 -10.70 12.67 -12.40
N ILE A 54 -10.50 12.70 -11.09
CA ILE A 54 -9.29 12.22 -10.43
C ILE A 54 -9.59 10.86 -9.80
N LEU A 55 -8.90 9.83 -10.26
CA LEU A 55 -8.88 8.50 -9.64
C LEU A 55 -7.83 8.50 -8.54
N TYR A 56 -8.20 8.10 -7.34
CA TYR A 56 -7.34 8.15 -6.17
C TYR A 56 -7.34 6.82 -5.42
N ASP A 57 -6.17 6.17 -5.38
CA ASP A 57 -5.95 4.98 -4.57
C ASP A 57 -5.18 5.36 -3.31
N HIS A 58 -5.86 5.32 -2.16
CA HIS A 58 -5.26 5.76 -0.90
C HIS A 58 -4.31 4.69 -0.34
N GLU A 59 -3.05 4.77 -0.71
CA GLU A 59 -2.00 3.87 -0.25
C GLU A 59 -1.04 4.49 0.77
N HIS A 60 -0.83 5.80 0.72
CA HIS A 60 0.13 6.47 1.59
C HIS A 60 -0.24 7.94 1.83
N GLN A 61 0.15 8.49 2.98
CA GLN A 61 -0.16 9.87 3.34
C GLN A 61 0.42 10.90 2.35
N THR A 62 1.58 10.63 1.76
CA THR A 62 2.19 11.51 0.75
C THR A 62 1.33 11.68 -0.50
N GLN A 63 0.51 10.69 -0.86
CA GLN A 63 -0.44 10.84 -1.97
C GLN A 63 -1.50 11.90 -1.69
N LEU A 64 -1.92 12.05 -0.42
CA LEU A 64 -2.86 13.08 -0.04
C LEU A 64 -2.25 14.48 -0.19
N GLU A 65 -0.98 14.63 0.12
CA GLU A 65 -0.23 15.89 -0.09
C GLU A 65 -0.11 16.20 -1.58
N LEU A 66 0.19 15.20 -2.39
CA LEU A 66 0.23 15.33 -3.85
C LEU A 66 -1.13 15.73 -4.41
N LEU A 67 -2.21 15.06 -3.99
CA LEU A 67 -3.58 15.37 -4.41
C LEU A 67 -3.97 16.80 -4.04
N ARG A 68 -3.67 17.25 -2.83
CA ARG A 68 -3.92 18.64 -2.39
C ARG A 68 -3.17 19.66 -3.23
N SER A 69 -1.89 19.41 -3.49
CA SER A 69 -1.05 20.28 -4.30
C SER A 69 -1.55 20.34 -5.76
N LEU A 70 -1.97 19.20 -6.32
CA LEU A 70 -2.59 19.14 -7.64
C LEU A 70 -3.88 19.98 -7.71
N LEU A 71 -4.78 19.83 -6.74
CA LEU A 71 -6.01 20.60 -6.68
C LEU A 71 -5.75 22.10 -6.53
N TYR A 72 -4.75 22.48 -5.73
CA TYR A 72 -4.34 23.88 -5.61
C TYR A 72 -3.89 24.46 -6.94
N GLU A 73 -3.03 23.75 -7.67
CA GLU A 73 -2.56 24.19 -9.00
C GLU A 73 -3.72 24.27 -10.02
N ILE A 74 -4.60 23.28 -10.05
CA ILE A 74 -5.77 23.31 -10.93
C ILE A 74 -6.65 24.54 -10.62
N GLN A 75 -6.97 24.79 -9.36
CA GLN A 75 -7.83 25.92 -8.99
C GLN A 75 -7.15 27.29 -9.18
N SER A 76 -5.83 27.36 -9.01
CA SER A 76 -5.10 28.63 -9.22
C SER A 76 -5.01 29.04 -10.70
N GLN A 77 -5.04 28.08 -11.61
CA GLN A 77 -4.87 28.30 -13.06
C GLN A 77 -6.18 28.23 -13.86
N THR A 78 -7.27 27.75 -13.25
CA THR A 78 -8.51 27.46 -13.95
C THR A 78 -9.74 27.95 -13.18
N SER A 79 -10.83 28.24 -13.90
CA SER A 79 -12.14 28.56 -13.31
C SER A 79 -13.07 27.34 -13.20
N LEU A 80 -12.51 26.17 -12.85
CA LEU A 80 -13.24 24.90 -12.83
C LEU A 80 -14.01 24.65 -11.52
N GLU A 81 -14.63 25.66 -10.94
CA GLU A 81 -15.44 25.49 -9.74
C GLU A 81 -16.54 24.44 -9.93
N GLY A 82 -16.51 23.41 -9.06
CA GLY A 82 -17.51 22.33 -9.05
C GLY A 82 -17.39 21.30 -10.17
N ARG A 83 -16.38 21.37 -11.04
CA ARG A 83 -16.16 20.44 -12.15
C ARG A 83 -15.09 19.38 -11.87
N VAL A 84 -14.54 19.36 -10.67
CA VAL A 84 -13.57 18.35 -10.26
C VAL A 84 -14.26 17.28 -9.44
N LYS A 85 -14.14 16.04 -9.86
CA LYS A 85 -14.63 14.87 -9.15
C LYS A 85 -13.47 13.97 -8.75
N ILE A 86 -13.43 13.55 -7.49
CA ILE A 86 -12.46 12.59 -6.95
C ILE A 86 -13.20 11.30 -6.70
N ILE A 87 -12.81 10.23 -7.39
CA ILE A 87 -13.28 8.87 -7.16
C ILE A 87 -12.17 8.14 -6.42
N PHE A 88 -12.42 7.76 -5.19
CA PHE A 88 -11.41 7.10 -4.38
C PHE A 88 -11.72 5.63 -4.13
N SER A 89 -10.66 4.86 -3.93
CA SER A 89 -10.72 3.49 -3.43
C SER A 89 -9.95 3.36 -2.11
N SER A 90 -10.33 2.37 -1.33
CA SER A 90 -9.62 2.03 -0.10
C SER A 90 -9.83 0.55 0.23
N TRP A 91 -8.81 -0.26 0.01
CA TRP A 91 -8.84 -1.69 0.36
C TRP A 91 -8.06 -2.01 1.64
N ARG A 92 -7.21 -1.07 2.10
CA ARG A 92 -6.35 -1.24 3.29
C ARG A 92 -7.03 -0.82 4.57
N THR A 93 -7.93 0.14 4.49
CA THR A 93 -8.65 0.74 5.63
C THR A 93 -10.10 1.02 5.27
N SER A 94 -10.95 1.30 6.25
CA SER A 94 -12.36 1.59 6.03
C SER A 94 -12.54 2.76 5.05
N PRO A 95 -13.35 2.61 3.99
CA PRO A 95 -13.66 3.70 3.05
C PRO A 95 -14.19 4.95 3.76
N ARG A 96 -14.96 4.78 4.83
CA ARG A 96 -15.49 5.88 5.63
C ARG A 96 -14.38 6.73 6.25
N ILE A 97 -13.32 6.10 6.76
CA ILE A 97 -12.18 6.81 7.34
C ILE A 97 -11.45 7.61 6.26
N VAL A 98 -11.21 7.00 5.08
CA VAL A 98 -10.58 7.70 3.95
C VAL A 98 -11.43 8.87 3.48
N GLU A 99 -12.75 8.68 3.38
CA GLU A 99 -13.68 9.75 3.00
C GLU A 99 -13.64 10.93 3.98
N GLU A 100 -13.65 10.66 5.29
CA GLU A 100 -13.55 11.69 6.33
C GLU A 100 -12.20 12.46 6.25
N ILE A 101 -11.11 11.75 5.99
CA ILE A 101 -9.79 12.36 5.80
C ILE A 101 -9.76 13.22 4.54
N LEU A 102 -10.27 12.72 3.41
CA LEU A 102 -10.35 13.49 2.17
C LEU A 102 -11.20 14.75 2.36
N LYS A 103 -12.40 14.63 2.92
CA LYS A 103 -13.27 15.78 3.21
C LYS A 103 -12.62 16.81 4.13
N SER A 104 -11.92 16.36 5.17
CA SER A 104 -11.21 17.24 6.08
C SER A 104 -10.01 17.92 5.41
N SER A 105 -9.19 17.15 4.71
CA SER A 105 -7.94 17.63 4.11
C SER A 105 -8.17 18.51 2.88
N LEU A 106 -9.27 18.27 2.17
CA LEU A 106 -9.66 19.01 0.96
C LEU A 106 -10.70 20.10 1.23
N LYS A 107 -10.90 20.44 2.52
CA LYS A 107 -11.79 21.56 2.90
C LYS A 107 -11.30 22.85 2.26
N GLY A 108 -12.18 23.51 1.48
CA GLY A 108 -11.85 24.73 0.74
C GLY A 108 -11.60 24.51 -0.74
N PHE A 109 -11.50 23.25 -1.18
CA PHE A 109 -11.48 22.92 -2.60
C PHE A 109 -12.89 22.63 -3.12
N SER A 110 -13.21 23.16 -4.30
CA SER A 110 -14.52 22.92 -4.96
C SER A 110 -14.46 21.61 -5.73
N CYS A 111 -14.57 20.49 -5.05
CA CYS A 111 -14.56 19.15 -5.65
C CYS A 111 -15.63 18.25 -5.02
N LYS A 112 -16.13 17.28 -5.80
CA LYS A 112 -17.00 16.19 -5.33
C LYS A 112 -16.14 14.98 -5.00
N ILE A 113 -16.36 14.35 -3.84
CA ILE A 113 -15.65 13.15 -3.39
C ILE A 113 -16.64 12.01 -3.35
N GLU A 114 -16.31 10.88 -3.97
CA GLU A 114 -17.18 9.71 -4.06
C GLU A 114 -16.39 8.41 -3.94
N TYR A 115 -16.90 7.45 -3.17
CA TYR A 115 -16.32 6.13 -3.07
C TYR A 115 -16.63 5.31 -4.33
N VAL A 116 -15.68 4.57 -4.84
CA VAL A 116 -15.78 3.87 -6.13
C VAL A 116 -16.90 2.84 -6.18
N GLU A 117 -17.27 2.22 -5.06
CA GLU A 117 -18.38 1.25 -5.03
C GLU A 117 -19.76 1.93 -5.04
N ASP A 118 -19.83 3.22 -4.65
CA ASP A 118 -21.06 4.02 -4.71
C ASP A 118 -21.29 4.64 -6.10
N CYS A 119 -20.25 4.64 -6.96
CA CYS A 119 -20.33 5.17 -8.30
C CYS A 119 -21.21 4.30 -9.21
N LYS A 120 -22.02 4.92 -10.06
CA LYS A 120 -22.64 4.24 -11.19
C LYS A 120 -21.55 3.79 -12.16
N LYS A 121 -21.45 2.48 -12.39
CA LYS A 121 -20.51 1.88 -13.33
C LYS A 121 -21.21 1.37 -14.57
N THR A 122 -20.49 1.36 -15.69
CA THR A 122 -20.94 0.77 -16.95
C THR A 122 -19.82 -0.04 -17.59
N SER A 123 -20.18 -1.03 -18.40
CA SER A 123 -19.22 -1.78 -19.21
C SER A 123 -18.76 -0.92 -20.38
N TYR A 124 -17.45 -0.80 -20.55
CA TYR A 124 -16.81 -0.10 -21.66
C TYR A 124 -15.63 -0.91 -22.17
N THR A 125 -15.76 -1.46 -23.36
CA THR A 125 -14.70 -2.28 -24.02
C THR A 125 -14.14 -3.42 -23.15
N GLY A 126 -15.02 -4.10 -22.35
CA GLY A 126 -14.64 -5.20 -21.45
C GLY A 126 -14.10 -4.76 -20.07
N LEU A 127 -14.19 -3.48 -19.76
CA LEU A 127 -13.89 -2.92 -18.45
C LEU A 127 -15.15 -2.33 -17.82
N LYS A 128 -15.41 -2.63 -16.57
CA LYS A 128 -16.45 -1.97 -15.77
C LYS A 128 -15.86 -0.71 -15.14
N THR A 129 -16.31 0.43 -15.59
CA THR A 129 -15.72 1.74 -15.32
C THR A 129 -16.78 2.70 -14.76
N PRO A 130 -16.46 3.54 -13.76
CA PRO A 130 -17.37 4.61 -13.34
C PRO A 130 -17.76 5.51 -14.52
N VAL A 131 -19.04 5.85 -14.62
CA VAL A 131 -19.59 6.67 -15.71
C VAL A 131 -18.88 8.02 -15.82
N ASP A 132 -18.58 8.63 -14.68
CA ASP A 132 -17.87 9.91 -14.64
C ASP A 132 -16.46 9.86 -15.29
N VAL A 133 -15.77 8.70 -15.21
CA VAL A 133 -14.48 8.52 -15.91
C VAL A 133 -14.66 8.54 -17.42
N LEU A 134 -15.79 8.01 -17.92
CA LEU A 134 -16.07 8.01 -19.37
C LEU A 134 -16.48 9.39 -19.86
N GLU A 135 -17.25 10.14 -19.07
CA GLU A 135 -17.83 11.43 -19.43
C GLU A 135 -16.86 12.60 -19.25
N SER A 136 -15.79 12.46 -18.46
CA SER A 136 -14.83 13.52 -18.20
C SER A 136 -13.95 13.85 -19.41
N ASP A 137 -13.58 15.12 -19.56
CA ASP A 137 -12.65 15.60 -20.57
C ASP A 137 -11.18 15.35 -20.17
N THR A 138 -10.91 15.36 -18.86
CA THR A 138 -9.59 15.05 -18.33
C THR A 138 -9.70 14.01 -17.23
N ARG A 139 -8.82 13.00 -17.28
CA ARG A 139 -8.73 11.89 -16.32
C ARG A 139 -7.33 11.82 -15.77
N ILE A 140 -7.22 11.85 -14.46
CA ILE A 140 -5.93 11.81 -13.76
C ILE A 140 -5.97 10.68 -12.74
N LEU A 141 -4.95 9.83 -12.72
CA LEU A 141 -4.73 8.87 -11.66
C LEU A 141 -3.64 9.41 -10.72
N VAL A 142 -3.95 9.49 -9.45
CA VAL A 142 -2.98 9.81 -8.39
C VAL A 142 -2.71 8.53 -7.59
N THR A 143 -1.48 8.02 -7.67
CA THR A 143 -1.09 6.76 -7.05
C THR A 143 0.36 6.78 -6.55
N SER A 144 0.82 5.67 -5.95
CA SER A 144 2.22 5.42 -5.62
C SER A 144 2.62 4.00 -6.01
N ILE A 145 3.88 3.79 -6.33
CA ILE A 145 4.43 2.44 -6.52
C ILE A 145 5.26 2.08 -5.30
N LEU A 146 4.74 1.12 -4.55
CA LEU A 146 5.35 0.54 -3.37
C LEU A 146 5.51 -0.97 -3.57
N PRO A 147 6.44 -1.62 -2.84
CA PRO A 147 6.54 -3.07 -2.86
C PRO A 147 5.21 -3.73 -2.48
N HIS A 148 4.83 -4.79 -3.19
CA HIS A 148 3.56 -5.47 -3.00
C HIS A 148 3.77 -6.99 -2.89
N GLY A 149 3.19 -7.59 -1.86
CA GLY A 149 3.41 -8.99 -1.55
C GLY A 149 3.00 -9.97 -2.66
N LEU A 150 2.06 -9.61 -3.53
CA LEU A 150 1.61 -10.44 -4.65
C LEU A 150 2.33 -10.11 -5.96
N TYR A 151 2.50 -8.81 -6.26
CA TYR A 151 2.97 -8.36 -7.57
C TYR A 151 4.44 -7.92 -7.58
N ARG A 152 5.14 -7.99 -6.45
CA ARG A 152 6.47 -7.41 -6.24
C ARG A 152 6.44 -5.88 -6.37
N TYR A 153 6.24 -5.36 -7.59
CA TYR A 153 5.90 -3.96 -7.89
C TYR A 153 4.70 -3.97 -8.84
N PRO A 154 3.51 -3.61 -8.35
CA PRO A 154 2.34 -3.56 -9.21
C PRO A 154 2.53 -2.47 -10.26
N SER A 155 2.17 -2.78 -11.50
CA SER A 155 1.97 -1.72 -12.48
C SER A 155 0.83 -0.80 -12.03
N ILE A 156 0.83 0.43 -12.51
CA ILE A 156 -0.24 1.39 -12.21
C ILE A 156 -1.60 0.83 -12.66
N VAL A 157 -1.62 0.11 -13.78
CA VAL A 157 -2.81 -0.57 -14.29
C VAL A 157 -3.27 -1.68 -13.34
N ASN A 158 -2.34 -2.48 -12.79
CA ASN A 158 -2.68 -3.47 -11.78
C ASN A 158 -3.23 -2.84 -10.49
N SER A 159 -2.69 -1.68 -10.10
CA SER A 159 -3.22 -0.93 -8.95
C SER A 159 -4.66 -0.49 -9.17
N LEU A 160 -5.01 0.03 -10.35
CA LEU A 160 -6.40 0.38 -10.72
C LEU A 160 -7.36 -0.79 -10.63
N ILE A 161 -6.94 -1.97 -11.08
CA ILE A 161 -7.77 -3.19 -11.04
C ILE A 161 -7.87 -3.72 -9.61
N TYR A 162 -6.76 -3.80 -8.89
CA TYR A 162 -6.71 -4.33 -7.52
C TYR A 162 -7.51 -3.47 -6.55
N SER A 163 -7.45 -2.16 -6.72
CA SER A 163 -8.24 -1.19 -5.95
C SER A 163 -9.70 -1.11 -6.37
N LYS A 164 -10.11 -1.82 -7.41
CA LYS A 164 -11.47 -1.79 -8.01
C LYS A 164 -11.90 -0.40 -8.54
N LEU A 165 -10.96 0.51 -8.72
CA LEU A 165 -11.24 1.77 -9.43
C LEU A 165 -11.73 1.50 -10.86
N ILE A 166 -11.18 0.45 -11.48
CA ILE A 166 -11.66 -0.13 -12.73
C ILE A 166 -11.66 -1.65 -12.56
N GLU A 167 -12.71 -2.32 -13.03
CA GLU A 167 -12.84 -3.76 -12.94
C GLU A 167 -12.74 -4.41 -14.33
N LYS A 168 -11.99 -5.49 -14.44
CA LYS A 168 -11.87 -6.29 -15.69
C LYS A 168 -13.05 -7.27 -15.77
N GLU A 169 -13.86 -7.19 -16.82
CA GLU A 169 -15.01 -8.08 -17.06
C GLU A 169 -14.67 -9.19 -18.05
N GLU A 170 -13.80 -8.90 -19.03
CA GLU A 170 -13.40 -9.82 -20.09
C GLU A 170 -11.88 -9.91 -20.18
N ASP A 171 -11.36 -10.89 -20.90
CA ASP A 171 -9.92 -11.00 -21.15
C ASP A 171 -9.48 -10.02 -22.26
N VAL A 172 -9.28 -8.76 -21.87
CA VAL A 172 -8.93 -7.65 -22.75
C VAL A 172 -7.57 -7.06 -22.38
N ASP A 173 -6.95 -6.41 -23.35
CA ASP A 173 -5.74 -5.62 -23.11
C ASP A 173 -6.12 -4.30 -22.40
N VAL A 174 -6.02 -4.34 -21.08
CA VAL A 174 -6.38 -3.22 -20.21
C VAL A 174 -5.50 -2.00 -20.48
N HIS A 175 -4.19 -2.20 -20.73
CA HIS A 175 -3.28 -1.09 -21.00
C HIS A 175 -3.71 -0.27 -22.22
N SER A 176 -3.95 -0.95 -23.36
CA SER A 176 -4.40 -0.28 -24.59
C SER A 176 -5.72 0.48 -24.38
N ILE A 177 -6.68 -0.09 -23.63
CA ILE A 177 -7.94 0.57 -23.37
C ILE A 177 -7.75 1.85 -22.52
N LEU A 178 -6.97 1.77 -21.46
CA LEU A 178 -6.76 2.91 -20.56
C LEU A 178 -5.97 4.03 -21.23
N GLU A 179 -5.00 3.70 -22.06
CA GLU A 179 -4.13 4.67 -22.75
C GLU A 179 -4.80 5.23 -24.01
N ASP A 180 -5.24 4.37 -24.92
CA ASP A 180 -5.73 4.79 -26.24
C ASP A 180 -7.17 5.32 -26.20
N LYS A 181 -8.02 4.73 -25.34
CA LYS A 181 -9.45 5.05 -25.30
C LYS A 181 -9.81 6.04 -24.20
N LEU A 182 -9.29 5.81 -22.98
CA LEU A 182 -9.60 6.65 -21.84
C LEU A 182 -8.61 7.79 -21.63
N GLN A 183 -7.39 7.67 -22.18
CA GLN A 183 -6.35 8.69 -22.08
C GLN A 183 -6.11 9.17 -20.64
N ILE A 184 -5.93 8.24 -19.73
CA ILE A 184 -5.69 8.56 -18.31
C ILE A 184 -4.25 9.02 -18.15
N LEU A 185 -4.06 10.20 -17.58
CA LEU A 185 -2.75 10.70 -17.15
C LEU A 185 -2.39 10.10 -15.80
N GLY A 186 -1.22 9.49 -15.70
CA GLY A 186 -0.71 8.93 -14.45
C GLY A 186 0.16 9.94 -13.72
N LEU A 187 -0.16 10.24 -12.47
CA LEU A 187 0.63 11.01 -11.53
C LEU A 187 1.03 10.09 -10.38
N CYS A 188 2.30 9.70 -10.34
CA CYS A 188 2.78 8.65 -9.45
C CYS A 188 3.92 9.15 -8.55
N ILE A 189 3.94 8.65 -7.31
CA ILE A 189 5.06 8.83 -6.37
C ILE A 189 5.89 7.54 -6.33
N VAL A 190 7.20 7.69 -6.46
CA VAL A 190 8.17 6.62 -6.21
C VAL A 190 9.32 7.18 -5.38
N GLY A 191 9.48 6.71 -4.15
CA GLY A 191 10.45 7.28 -3.22
C GLY A 191 10.15 8.74 -2.92
N GLU A 192 11.10 9.61 -3.26
CA GLU A 192 11.02 11.07 -3.04
C GLU A 192 10.51 11.83 -4.27
N LYS A 193 10.32 11.14 -5.41
CA LYS A 193 10.06 11.77 -6.71
C LYS A 193 8.64 11.61 -7.19
N THR A 194 8.17 12.61 -7.89
CA THR A 194 6.91 12.61 -8.65
C THR A 194 7.19 12.32 -10.12
N TYR A 195 6.36 11.47 -10.72
CA TYR A 195 6.40 11.12 -12.14
C TYR A 195 5.06 11.42 -12.77
N LEU A 196 5.10 11.95 -14.00
CA LEU A 196 3.93 12.19 -14.84
C LEU A 196 4.21 11.65 -16.23
N ASP A 197 3.34 10.80 -16.72
CA ASP A 197 3.36 10.35 -18.14
C ASP A 197 2.04 9.64 -18.49
N SER A 198 1.95 9.14 -19.72
CA SER A 198 1.00 8.09 -20.07
C SER A 198 1.22 6.85 -19.17
N LEU A 199 0.18 6.07 -18.96
CA LEU A 199 0.25 4.93 -18.04
C LEU A 199 1.34 3.92 -18.44
N THR A 200 1.52 3.66 -19.75
CA THR A 200 2.51 2.69 -20.22
C THR A 200 3.96 3.15 -19.99
N ASN A 201 4.26 4.41 -20.26
CA ASN A 201 5.59 4.96 -20.04
C ASN A 201 5.90 5.06 -18.55
N LEU A 202 4.91 5.50 -17.77
CA LEU A 202 5.02 5.62 -16.33
C LEU A 202 5.29 4.26 -15.68
N ASP A 203 4.58 3.21 -16.08
CA ASP A 203 4.78 1.85 -15.56
C ASP A 203 6.23 1.39 -15.71
N LYS A 204 6.85 1.62 -16.87
CA LYS A 204 8.23 1.20 -17.12
C LYS A 204 9.24 1.99 -16.27
N SER A 205 9.15 3.31 -16.28
CA SER A 205 10.11 4.17 -15.58
C SER A 205 9.97 4.07 -14.06
N SER A 206 8.75 4.06 -13.56
CA SER A 206 8.46 4.06 -12.13
C SER A 206 8.73 2.70 -11.47
N ILE A 207 8.46 1.58 -12.16
CA ILE A 207 8.81 0.25 -11.65
C ILE A 207 10.33 0.08 -11.55
N ILE A 208 11.08 0.46 -12.57
CA ILE A 208 12.56 0.40 -12.54
C ILE A 208 13.12 1.23 -11.38
N GLU A 209 12.57 2.42 -11.15
CA GLU A 209 13.01 3.26 -10.04
C GLU A 209 12.59 2.68 -8.68
N ALA A 210 11.39 2.14 -8.56
CA ALA A 210 10.92 1.46 -7.36
C ALA A 210 11.79 0.26 -7.00
N GLU A 211 12.18 -0.57 -7.99
CA GLU A 211 13.11 -1.67 -7.78
C GLU A 211 14.45 -1.21 -7.22
N LYS A 212 15.03 -0.13 -7.76
CA LYS A 212 16.31 0.43 -7.26
C LYS A 212 16.21 0.97 -5.85
N ILE A 213 15.07 1.56 -5.49
CA ILE A 213 14.88 2.20 -4.18
C ILE A 213 14.54 1.19 -3.12
N TYR A 214 13.63 0.27 -3.40
CA TYR A 214 12.98 -0.56 -2.40
C TYR A 214 13.47 -2.02 -2.36
N THR A 215 14.16 -2.52 -3.40
CA THR A 215 14.74 -3.86 -3.35
C THR A 215 16.11 -3.84 -2.70
N VAL A 216 16.31 -4.73 -1.74
CA VAL A 216 17.59 -4.91 -1.06
C VAL A 216 17.96 -6.40 -1.02
N ASN A 217 19.23 -6.68 -1.36
CA ASN A 217 19.81 -8.02 -1.26
C ASN A 217 20.52 -8.15 0.08
N LEU A 218 20.04 -9.03 0.94
CA LEU A 218 20.51 -9.15 2.32
C LEU A 218 20.72 -10.61 2.71
N GLU A 219 21.81 -10.87 3.42
CA GLU A 219 22.05 -12.16 4.03
C GLU A 219 20.96 -12.46 5.08
N PRO A 220 20.35 -13.65 5.05
CA PRO A 220 19.33 -14.04 6.02
C PRO A 220 19.85 -14.00 7.45
N VAL A 221 19.02 -13.52 8.38
CA VAL A 221 19.31 -13.46 9.82
C VAL A 221 18.47 -14.45 10.62
N ASP A 222 18.75 -14.58 11.92
CA ASP A 222 18.00 -15.44 12.83
C ASP A 222 16.65 -14.86 13.21
N ILE A 223 16.62 -13.54 13.45
CA ILE A 223 15.44 -12.78 13.89
C ILE A 223 15.32 -11.52 13.04
N LEU A 224 14.18 -11.33 12.38
CA LEU A 224 13.85 -10.11 11.68
C LEU A 224 12.61 -9.48 12.31
N ILE A 225 12.66 -8.19 12.61
CA ILE A 225 11.53 -7.44 13.15
C ILE A 225 11.19 -6.33 12.16
N ALA A 226 9.96 -6.35 11.64
CA ALA A 226 9.50 -5.38 10.66
C ALA A 226 8.23 -4.67 11.15
N ASP A 227 8.15 -3.36 10.93
CA ASP A 227 6.86 -2.68 11.01
C ASP A 227 6.04 -2.87 9.73
N ALA A 228 4.73 -2.74 9.84
CA ALA A 228 3.83 -2.77 8.70
C ALA A 228 3.58 -1.36 8.15
N TRP A 229 4.59 -0.49 8.23
CA TRP A 229 4.66 0.87 7.68
C TRP A 229 3.70 1.89 8.30
N GLY A 230 2.95 1.50 9.36
CA GLY A 230 1.94 2.32 10.02
C GLY A 230 0.69 2.49 9.17
N TRP A 231 -0.19 3.38 9.63
CA TRP A 231 -1.45 3.65 8.94
C TRP A 231 -1.24 4.23 7.52
N PRO A 232 -1.99 3.80 6.47
CA PRO A 232 -3.10 2.82 6.49
C PRO A 232 -2.68 1.35 6.32
N TRP A 233 -1.40 1.05 6.14
CA TRP A 233 -0.90 -0.30 5.84
C TRP A 233 -1.07 -1.30 6.99
N ASP A 234 -1.03 -0.84 8.22
CA ASP A 234 -1.21 -1.67 9.40
C ASP A 234 -2.62 -1.64 9.99
N SER A 235 -3.61 -1.08 9.25
CA SER A 235 -4.99 -1.00 9.73
C SER A 235 -5.68 -2.36 9.82
N THR A 236 -5.34 -3.28 8.94
CA THR A 236 -5.93 -4.63 8.87
C THR A 236 -4.87 -5.71 8.79
N LEU A 237 -5.24 -6.93 9.18
CA LEU A 237 -4.36 -8.09 9.01
C LEU A 237 -4.09 -8.39 7.53
N GLU A 238 -5.08 -8.18 6.66
CA GLU A 238 -4.92 -8.36 5.21
C GLU A 238 -3.76 -7.52 4.66
N SER A 239 -3.73 -6.23 4.96
CA SER A 239 -2.65 -5.35 4.51
C SER A 239 -1.30 -5.69 5.17
N THR A 240 -1.31 -6.04 6.47
CA THR A 240 -0.10 -6.41 7.21
C THR A 240 0.57 -7.67 6.67
N LEU A 241 -0.19 -8.68 6.27
CA LEU A 241 0.37 -9.93 5.73
C LEU A 241 1.10 -9.74 4.39
N HIS A 242 0.86 -8.66 3.65
CA HIS A 242 1.68 -8.29 2.50
C HIS A 242 3.14 -8.05 2.89
N ILE A 243 3.37 -7.44 4.06
CA ILE A 243 4.73 -7.17 4.55
C ILE A 243 5.48 -8.48 4.85
N LEU A 244 4.79 -9.46 5.42
CA LEU A 244 5.39 -10.78 5.66
C LEU A 244 6.02 -11.36 4.39
N ARG A 245 5.31 -11.25 3.25
CA ARG A 245 5.82 -11.73 1.96
C ARG A 245 7.04 -10.94 1.46
N LEU A 246 7.11 -9.66 1.79
CA LEU A 246 8.20 -8.79 1.35
C LEU A 246 9.51 -9.03 2.11
N VAL A 247 9.43 -9.46 3.38
CA VAL A 247 10.60 -9.56 4.25
C VAL A 247 11.05 -10.99 4.55
N TYR A 248 10.26 -12.03 4.22
CA TYR A 248 10.51 -13.40 4.65
C TYR A 248 11.85 -13.99 4.19
N LYS A 249 12.36 -13.56 3.03
CA LYS A 249 13.67 -13.99 2.53
C LYS A 249 14.85 -13.46 3.36
N GLY A 250 14.62 -12.38 4.10
CA GLY A 250 15.62 -11.83 5.03
C GLY A 250 15.82 -12.65 6.30
N VAL A 251 15.07 -13.76 6.46
CA VAL A 251 15.15 -14.67 7.59
C VAL A 251 15.50 -16.07 7.10
N ARG A 252 16.45 -16.73 7.77
CA ARG A 252 16.81 -18.12 7.47
C ARG A 252 15.64 -19.09 7.71
N GLU A 253 15.70 -20.27 7.15
CA GLU A 253 14.80 -21.36 7.51
C GLU A 253 14.86 -21.59 9.02
N ASP A 254 13.71 -21.88 9.65
CA ASP A 254 13.53 -21.95 11.09
C ASP A 254 13.82 -20.67 11.88
N GLY A 255 14.12 -19.54 11.22
CA GLY A 255 14.24 -18.23 11.84
C GLY A 255 12.88 -17.67 12.26
N MET A 256 12.89 -16.50 12.88
CA MET A 256 11.68 -15.86 13.40
C MET A 256 11.46 -14.47 12.81
N ILE A 257 10.24 -14.23 12.34
CA ILE A 257 9.78 -12.92 11.85
C ILE A 257 8.85 -12.32 12.90
N GLY A 258 9.14 -11.10 13.34
CA GLY A 258 8.25 -10.26 14.14
C GLY A 258 7.59 -9.20 13.29
N LEU A 259 6.27 -9.18 13.23
CA LEU A 259 5.52 -8.11 12.60
C LEU A 259 4.95 -7.17 13.66
N ILE A 260 5.14 -5.87 13.44
CA ILE A 260 4.63 -4.83 14.31
C ILE A 260 3.53 -4.08 13.55
N ALA A 261 2.27 -4.27 13.96
CA ALA A 261 1.11 -3.72 13.27
C ALA A 261 -0.10 -3.58 14.19
N GLU A 262 -0.77 -2.44 14.16
CA GLU A 262 -1.92 -2.18 15.04
C GLU A 262 -3.12 -3.09 14.72
N CYS A 263 -3.49 -3.22 13.43
CA CYS A 263 -4.65 -3.99 12.94
C CYS A 263 -5.99 -3.63 13.63
N LYS A 264 -6.17 -2.35 13.99
CA LYS A 264 -7.37 -1.90 14.73
C LYS A 264 -8.69 -2.10 13.99
N GLU A 265 -8.64 -2.19 12.65
CA GLU A 265 -9.82 -2.41 11.81
C GLU A 265 -10.08 -3.91 11.56
N GLY A 266 -9.33 -4.80 12.24
CA GLY A 266 -9.57 -6.23 12.21
C GLY A 266 -8.85 -6.97 11.09
N ILE A 267 -9.54 -7.98 10.49
CA ILE A 267 -8.90 -8.91 9.55
C ILE A 267 -8.74 -8.32 8.15
N GLY A 268 -9.62 -7.43 7.75
CA GLY A 268 -9.71 -6.92 6.39
C GLY A 268 -11.02 -7.29 5.71
N ARG A 269 -11.02 -7.38 4.38
CA ARG A 269 -12.22 -7.66 3.58
C ARG A 269 -12.80 -9.04 3.93
N ARG A 270 -14.12 -9.16 3.88
CA ARG A 270 -14.85 -10.41 4.19
C ARG A 270 -14.35 -11.59 3.36
N GLU A 271 -14.18 -11.39 2.06
CA GLU A 271 -13.69 -12.43 1.14
C GLU A 271 -12.30 -12.94 1.53
N PHE A 272 -11.42 -12.02 1.96
CA PHE A 272 -10.10 -12.38 2.48
C PHE A 272 -10.21 -13.16 3.78
N ALA A 273 -11.02 -12.70 4.73
CA ALA A 273 -11.22 -13.36 6.01
C ALA A 273 -11.74 -14.80 5.84
N GLU A 274 -12.74 -15.02 4.96
CA GLU A 274 -13.29 -16.35 4.66
C GLU A 274 -12.22 -17.33 4.12
N LYS A 275 -11.29 -16.84 3.29
CA LYS A 275 -10.17 -17.63 2.79
C LYS A 275 -9.09 -17.84 3.85
N LEU A 276 -8.78 -16.80 4.62
CA LEU A 276 -7.75 -16.86 5.67
C LEU A 276 -8.10 -17.89 6.75
N PHE A 277 -9.36 -18.00 7.16
CA PHE A 277 -9.81 -19.00 8.13
C PHE A 277 -9.62 -20.45 7.64
N LYS A 278 -9.49 -20.64 6.35
CA LYS A 278 -9.26 -21.93 5.71
C LYS A 278 -7.82 -22.10 5.21
N ILE A 279 -6.89 -21.27 5.67
CA ILE A 279 -5.52 -21.19 5.13
C ILE A 279 -4.80 -22.54 5.06
N TYR A 280 -5.12 -23.49 5.91
CA TYR A 280 -4.52 -24.83 5.94
C TYR A 280 -5.33 -25.91 5.20
N GLU A 281 -6.48 -25.56 4.59
CA GLU A 281 -7.22 -26.46 3.71
C GLU A 281 -6.54 -26.57 2.35
N GLU A 282 -6.54 -27.78 1.76
CA GLU A 282 -5.79 -28.07 0.51
C GLU A 282 -6.41 -27.41 -0.73
N ASN A 283 -7.71 -27.05 -0.69
CA ASN A 283 -8.48 -26.63 -1.85
C ASN A 283 -8.57 -25.12 -2.08
N ILE A 284 -7.81 -24.29 -1.34
CA ILE A 284 -7.83 -22.86 -1.55
C ILE A 284 -6.95 -22.47 -2.72
N GLN A 285 -7.57 -22.06 -3.82
CA GLN A 285 -6.90 -21.47 -4.98
C GLN A 285 -6.89 -19.95 -4.85
N ASP A 286 -5.93 -19.42 -4.08
CA ASP A 286 -5.70 -17.99 -3.94
C ASP A 286 -4.20 -17.75 -3.76
N SER A 287 -3.58 -17.15 -4.75
CA SER A 287 -2.12 -16.95 -4.80
C SER A 287 -1.58 -16.19 -3.59
N TYR A 288 -2.37 -15.26 -3.04
CA TYR A 288 -1.96 -14.50 -1.85
C TYR A 288 -1.98 -15.37 -0.59
N ILE A 289 -3.06 -16.13 -0.38
CA ILE A 289 -3.18 -17.06 0.75
C ILE A 289 -2.13 -18.18 0.66
N GLU A 290 -1.83 -18.67 -0.53
CA GLU A 290 -0.78 -19.68 -0.75
C GLU A 290 0.61 -19.18 -0.32
N ILE A 291 0.95 -17.94 -0.68
CA ILE A 291 2.21 -17.31 -0.28
C ILE A 291 2.28 -17.14 1.25
N VAL A 292 1.21 -16.65 1.88
CA VAL A 292 1.16 -16.51 3.34
C VAL A 292 1.30 -17.87 4.01
N ARG A 293 0.60 -18.89 3.51
CA ARG A 293 0.69 -20.28 4.00
C ARG A 293 2.10 -20.82 3.92
N GLU A 294 2.78 -20.61 2.80
CA GLU A 294 4.17 -21.05 2.59
C GLU A 294 5.09 -20.43 3.64
N VAL A 295 4.99 -19.13 3.87
CA VAL A 295 5.81 -18.45 4.87
C VAL A 295 5.52 -18.97 6.28
N LEU A 296 4.25 -19.13 6.65
CA LEU A 296 3.85 -19.63 7.97
C LEU A 296 4.28 -21.10 8.23
N ARG A 297 4.41 -21.91 7.17
CA ARG A 297 4.91 -23.29 7.28
C ARG A 297 6.43 -23.36 7.48
N ASN A 298 7.16 -22.45 6.87
CA ASN A 298 8.63 -22.48 6.79
C ASN A 298 9.33 -21.54 7.77
N ARG A 299 8.60 -20.66 8.47
CA ARG A 299 9.14 -19.66 9.38
C ARG A 299 8.28 -19.55 10.63
N ARG A 300 8.90 -19.24 11.75
CA ARG A 300 8.17 -18.83 12.95
C ARG A 300 7.75 -17.37 12.79
N VAL A 301 6.48 -17.08 13.01
CA VAL A 301 5.96 -15.72 12.93
C VAL A 301 5.37 -15.31 14.27
N GLY A 302 5.77 -14.14 14.73
CA GLY A 302 5.18 -13.46 15.88
C GLY A 302 4.63 -12.12 15.49
N MET A 303 3.62 -11.64 16.20
CA MET A 303 2.97 -10.39 15.88
C MET A 303 2.67 -9.57 17.12
N VAL A 304 2.97 -8.27 17.09
CA VAL A 304 2.53 -7.28 18.07
C VAL A 304 1.35 -6.52 17.46
N THR A 305 0.16 -6.69 18.03
CA THR A 305 -1.08 -6.19 17.42
C THR A 305 -2.23 -6.12 18.42
N THR A 306 -3.30 -5.39 18.07
CA THR A 306 -4.54 -5.35 18.85
C THR A 306 -5.48 -6.53 18.56
N LEU A 307 -5.17 -7.39 17.59
CA LEU A 307 -6.01 -8.54 17.26
C LEU A 307 -6.06 -9.57 18.40
N PRO A 308 -7.20 -10.28 18.57
CA PRO A 308 -7.32 -11.31 19.59
C PRO A 308 -6.26 -12.40 19.43
N ARG A 309 -5.59 -12.74 20.55
CA ARG A 309 -4.58 -13.81 20.61
C ARG A 309 -5.11 -15.15 20.07
N THR A 310 -6.37 -15.49 20.39
CA THR A 310 -7.00 -16.73 19.93
C THR A 310 -7.10 -16.82 18.41
N LEU A 311 -7.35 -15.70 17.72
CA LEU A 311 -7.36 -15.64 16.26
C LEU A 311 -5.95 -15.97 15.71
N LEU A 312 -4.94 -15.30 16.21
CA LEU A 312 -3.57 -15.44 15.69
C LEU A 312 -3.00 -16.83 15.99
N GLU A 313 -3.07 -17.27 17.25
CA GLU A 313 -2.40 -18.50 17.69
C GLU A 313 -3.16 -19.77 17.27
N ASN A 314 -4.48 -19.79 17.37
CA ASN A 314 -5.27 -20.99 17.06
C ASN A 314 -5.58 -21.18 15.59
N THR A 315 -5.73 -20.08 14.84
CA THR A 315 -6.13 -20.15 13.42
C THR A 315 -4.94 -20.03 12.49
N LEU A 316 -4.00 -19.13 12.79
CA LEU A 316 -2.90 -18.78 11.88
C LEU A 316 -1.55 -19.35 12.34
N HIS A 317 -1.47 -19.89 13.57
CA HIS A 317 -0.21 -20.31 14.20
C HIS A 317 0.82 -19.17 14.31
N ILE A 318 0.35 -17.93 14.37
CA ILE A 318 1.16 -16.73 14.61
C ILE A 318 1.18 -16.45 16.12
N LYS A 319 2.36 -16.38 16.71
CA LYS A 319 2.51 -16.09 18.14
C LYS A 319 2.16 -14.62 18.42
N SER A 320 1.25 -14.38 19.36
CA SER A 320 0.84 -13.02 19.73
C SER A 320 1.69 -12.48 20.90
N PHE A 321 2.03 -11.19 20.82
CA PHE A 321 2.77 -10.45 21.84
C PHE A 321 2.13 -9.10 22.09
N ASP A 322 2.21 -8.63 23.34
CA ASP A 322 1.65 -7.33 23.72
C ASP A 322 2.62 -6.18 23.40
N THR A 323 3.93 -6.46 23.34
CA THR A 323 4.97 -5.46 23.04
C THR A 323 6.09 -6.03 22.17
N PRO A 324 6.80 -5.16 21.40
CA PRO A 324 8.00 -5.58 20.68
C PRO A 324 9.08 -6.15 21.60
N GLN A 325 9.15 -5.65 22.83
CA GLN A 325 10.13 -6.11 23.82
C GLN A 325 9.85 -7.53 24.28
N GLU A 326 8.60 -7.92 24.41
CA GLU A 326 8.22 -9.31 24.72
C GLU A 326 8.57 -10.26 23.58
N PHE A 327 8.30 -9.84 22.33
CA PHE A 327 8.71 -10.59 21.14
C PHE A 327 10.22 -10.81 21.14
N LEU A 328 11.03 -9.77 21.36
CA LEU A 328 12.49 -9.88 21.39
C LEU A 328 12.98 -10.82 22.49
N LYS A 329 12.46 -10.67 23.71
CA LYS A 329 12.81 -11.56 24.82
C LYS A 329 12.48 -13.02 24.52
N TYR A 330 11.32 -13.27 23.91
CA TYR A 330 10.92 -14.62 23.50
C TYR A 330 11.85 -15.17 22.43
N SER A 331 12.17 -14.39 21.41
CA SER A 331 13.05 -14.81 20.30
C SER A 331 14.46 -15.12 20.80
N LEU A 332 15.02 -14.30 21.68
CA LEU A 332 16.35 -14.53 22.27
C LEU A 332 16.42 -15.76 23.17
N ARG A 333 15.30 -16.22 23.75
CA ARG A 333 15.27 -17.51 24.47
C ARG A 333 15.40 -18.71 23.53
N ILE A 334 14.94 -18.56 22.26
CA ILE A 334 15.00 -19.62 21.24
C ILE A 334 16.37 -19.62 20.54
N TYR A 335 16.86 -18.45 20.13
CA TYR A 335 18.05 -18.32 19.26
C TYR A 335 19.32 -17.91 20.00
N SER A 336 19.26 -17.70 21.31
CA SER A 336 20.34 -17.22 22.19
C SER A 336 20.73 -15.74 21.94
N LYS A 337 21.64 -15.26 22.79
CA LYS A 337 22.19 -13.88 22.67
C LYS A 337 23.10 -13.66 21.45
N ASN A 338 23.57 -14.75 20.83
CA ASN A 338 24.43 -14.68 19.63
C ASN A 338 23.60 -14.57 18.34
N ALA A 339 22.26 -14.53 18.42
CA ALA A 339 21.40 -14.37 17.28
C ALA A 339 21.67 -13.05 16.55
N ARG A 340 21.71 -13.13 15.21
CA ARG A 340 21.75 -11.93 14.36
C ARG A 340 20.33 -11.40 14.24
N ILE A 341 20.15 -10.13 14.61
CA ILE A 341 18.87 -9.44 14.54
C ILE A 341 18.90 -8.40 13.42
N ARG A 342 17.81 -8.30 12.67
CA ARG A 342 17.58 -7.22 11.72
C ARG A 342 16.27 -6.52 12.01
N ILE A 343 16.32 -5.20 12.06
CA ILE A 343 15.16 -4.32 12.18
C ILE A 343 14.93 -3.66 10.82
N VAL A 344 13.70 -3.80 10.33
CA VAL A 344 13.28 -3.29 9.02
C VAL A 344 12.13 -2.31 9.20
N ASN A 345 12.34 -1.07 8.77
CA ASN A 345 11.35 -0.01 8.83
C ASN A 345 11.09 0.54 7.42
N GLY A 346 9.84 0.56 6.99
CA GLY A 346 9.42 1.13 5.72
C GLY A 346 9.31 0.15 4.57
N PRO A 347 8.99 0.64 3.37
CA PRO A 347 8.65 -0.18 2.22
C PRO A 347 9.90 -0.84 1.61
N ILE A 348 10.18 -2.06 2.03
CA ILE A 348 11.34 -2.87 1.63
C ILE A 348 10.87 -4.20 1.04
N LEU A 349 11.48 -4.60 -0.08
CA LEU A 349 11.45 -5.96 -0.61
C LEU A 349 12.84 -6.58 -0.42
N ILE A 350 12.93 -7.68 0.33
CA ILE A 350 14.18 -8.42 0.54
C ILE A 350 14.27 -9.59 -0.46
N GLU A 351 15.41 -9.70 -1.14
CA GLU A 351 15.74 -10.76 -2.09
C GLU A 351 16.93 -11.61 -1.66
#